data_e539f48c0536ce66586949f235c13003
#
_entry.id   e539f48c0536ce66586949f235c13003
#
_cell.length_a   1.000
_cell.length_b   1.000
_cell.length_c   1.000
_cell.angle_alpha   90.00
_cell.angle_beta   90.00
_cell.angle_gamma   90.00
#
_symmetry.space_group_name_H-M   'P 1'
#
loop_
_entity.id
_entity.type
_entity.pdbx_description
1 polymer ?
#
loop_
_entity_poly.entity_id
_entity_poly.type
_entity_poly.pdbx_seq_one_letter_code
_entity_poly.pdbx_strand_id
1 'polypeptide(L)' 'NVLRALEVARRHDARTIGLSGYDGGKMKSLCDVCVILPSDNMQIIEDFHLSVTHAISSVIRRRISDRSQAQRLRATAMAD' A
#
# COMPACT_ATOMS: atom_id res chain seq x y z
N ASN A 1 -1.55 13.13 -12.92
CA ASN A 1 -0.67 13.19 -11.73
C ASN A 1 -0.40 11.82 -11.12
N VAL A 2 -1.45 11.08 -10.84
CA VAL A 2 -1.32 9.74 -10.26
C VAL A 2 -0.65 8.79 -11.24
N LEU A 3 -1.06 8.79 -12.51
CA LEU A 3 -0.48 7.93 -13.53
C LEU A 3 1.02 8.20 -13.70
N ARG A 4 1.41 9.46 -13.65
CA ARG A 4 2.82 9.84 -13.77
C ARG A 4 3.63 9.38 -12.56
N ALA A 5 3.04 9.48 -11.37
CA ALA A 5 3.67 8.97 -10.15
C ALA A 5 3.90 7.47 -10.22
N LEU A 6 2.96 6.72 -10.77
CA LEU A 6 3.09 5.28 -10.97
C LEU A 6 4.22 4.94 -11.94
N GLU A 7 4.36 5.70 -13.01
CA GLU A 7 5.46 5.52 -13.96
C GLU A 7 6.81 5.73 -13.29
N VAL A 8 6.94 6.79 -12.50
CA VAL A 8 8.18 7.08 -11.76
C VAL A 8 8.50 5.97 -10.77
N ALA A 9 7.51 5.51 -10.01
CA ALA A 9 7.68 4.41 -9.08
C ALA A 9 8.18 3.15 -9.79
N ARG A 10 7.61 2.85 -10.94
CA ARG A 10 7.99 1.68 -11.73
C ARG A 10 9.44 1.77 -12.22
N ARG A 11 9.89 2.94 -12.63
CA ARG A 11 11.28 3.16 -13.04
C ARG A 11 12.27 2.93 -11.90
N HIS A 12 11.83 3.14 -10.67
CA HIS A 12 12.64 2.95 -9.48
C HIS A 12 12.42 1.59 -8.82
N ASP A 13 11.80 0.65 -9.52
CA ASP A 13 11.51 -0.70 -9.04
C ASP A 13 10.68 -0.74 -7.77
N ALA A 14 9.88 0.29 -7.52
CA ALA A 14 8.97 0.34 -6.38
C ALA A 14 7.69 -0.45 -6.71
N ARG A 15 7.19 -1.18 -5.73
CA ARG A 15 5.87 -1.82 -5.83
C ARG A 15 4.79 -0.77 -5.62
N THR A 16 3.69 -0.91 -6.36
CA THR A 16 2.61 0.07 -6.32
C THR A 16 1.30 -0.58 -5.94
N ILE A 17 0.57 0.11 -5.06
CA ILE A 17 -0.80 -0.24 -4.69
C ILE A 17 -1.67 0.96 -5.03
N GLY A 18 -2.62 0.75 -5.94
CA GLY A 18 -3.54 1.79 -6.33
C GLY A 18 -4.90 1.63 -5.65
N LEU A 19 -5.52 2.74 -5.30
CA LEU A 19 -6.87 2.77 -4.79
C LEU A 19 -7.72 3.58 -5.78
N SER A 20 -8.79 2.99 -6.27
CA SER A 20 -9.58 3.58 -7.34
C SER A 20 -11.06 3.35 -7.10
N GLY A 21 -11.86 4.06 -7.87
CA GLY A 21 -13.31 3.88 -7.90
C GLY A 21 -13.78 3.57 -9.31
N TYR A 22 -15.08 3.67 -9.54
CA TYR A 22 -15.69 3.40 -10.83
C TYR A 22 -15.26 2.01 -11.36
N ASP A 23 -14.60 1.97 -12.52
CA ASP A 23 -14.10 0.73 -13.14
C ASP A 23 -12.58 0.53 -12.97
N GLY A 24 -11.93 1.42 -12.25
CA GLY A 24 -10.48 1.39 -12.06
C GLY A 24 -9.68 2.22 -13.05
N GLY A 25 -10.26 2.56 -14.19
CA GLY A 25 -9.61 3.37 -15.21
C GLY A 25 -8.25 2.82 -15.66
N LYS A 26 -7.37 3.72 -16.07
CA LYS A 26 -6.02 3.37 -16.53
C LYS A 26 -5.12 2.86 -15.39
N MET A 27 -5.41 3.27 -14.17
CA MET A 27 -4.63 2.86 -12.99
C MET A 27 -4.68 1.34 -12.79
N LYS A 28 -5.79 0.72 -13.14
CA LYS A 28 -6.01 -0.72 -12.97
C LYS A 28 -4.90 -1.57 -13.58
N SER A 29 -4.39 -1.18 -14.74
CA SER A 29 -3.35 -1.93 -15.45
C SER A 29 -1.93 -1.50 -15.10
N LEU A 30 -1.77 -0.34 -14.45
CA LEU A 30 -0.45 0.23 -14.14
C LEU A 30 0.06 -0.13 -12.76
N CYS A 31 -0.82 -0.46 -11.82
CA CYS A 31 -0.43 -0.82 -10.47
C CYS A 31 -0.11 -2.31 -10.36
N ASP A 32 0.80 -2.65 -9.45
CA ASP A 32 1.04 -4.05 -9.09
C ASP A 32 -0.19 -4.65 -8.43
N VAL A 33 -0.82 -3.89 -7.55
CA VAL A 33 -2.11 -4.23 -6.93
C VAL A 33 -3.03 -3.03 -7.04
N CYS A 34 -4.25 -3.23 -7.48
CA CYS A 34 -5.24 -2.17 -7.54
C CYS A 34 -6.50 -2.57 -6.81
N VAL A 35 -6.84 -1.81 -5.77
CA VAL A 35 -8.08 -2.00 -5.01
C VAL A 35 -9.14 -1.08 -5.63
N ILE A 36 -10.18 -1.67 -6.18
CA ILE A 36 -11.23 -0.94 -6.89
C ILE A 36 -12.54 -1.07 -6.12
N LEU A 37 -13.10 0.07 -5.73
CA LEU A 37 -14.47 0.10 -5.24
C LEU A 37 -15.37 0.45 -6.41
N PRO A 38 -16.20 -0.49 -6.89
CA PRO A 38 -17.04 -0.27 -8.07
C PRO A 38 -18.26 0.58 -7.73
N SER A 39 -18.03 1.86 -7.50
CA SER A 39 -19.05 2.85 -7.13
C SER A 39 -18.78 4.12 -7.91
N ASP A 40 -19.83 4.87 -8.19
CA ASP A 40 -19.75 6.21 -8.78
C ASP A 40 -19.97 7.31 -7.74
N ASN A 41 -20.08 6.95 -6.47
CA ASN A 41 -20.26 7.91 -5.38
C ASN A 41 -18.89 8.24 -4.77
N MET A 42 -18.42 9.45 -5.04
CA MET A 42 -17.10 9.90 -4.61
C MET A 42 -16.92 9.91 -3.10
N GLN A 43 -17.97 10.21 -2.34
CA GLN A 43 -17.89 10.21 -0.88
C GLN A 43 -17.62 8.81 -0.34
N ILE A 44 -18.34 7.82 -0.88
CA ILE A 44 -18.15 6.42 -0.51
C ILE A 44 -16.76 5.94 -0.91
N ILE A 45 -16.32 6.30 -2.12
CA ILE A 45 -15.01 5.92 -2.63
C ILE A 45 -13.90 6.48 -1.72
N GLU A 46 -13.99 7.75 -1.36
CA GLU A 46 -13.00 8.41 -0.51
C GLU A 46 -12.97 7.82 0.90
N ASP A 47 -14.13 7.55 1.48
CA ASP A 47 -14.22 6.93 2.81
C ASP A 47 -13.61 5.53 2.81
N PHE A 48 -13.89 4.77 1.76
CA PHE A 48 -13.31 3.43 1.59
C PHE A 48 -11.80 3.50 1.44
N HIS A 49 -11.29 4.41 0.61
CA HIS A 49 -9.85 4.60 0.42
C HIS A 49 -9.15 4.95 1.73
N LEU A 50 -9.76 5.80 2.54
CA LEU A 50 -9.21 6.17 3.83
C LEU A 50 -9.09 4.96 4.76
N SER A 51 -10.14 4.15 4.82
CA SER A 51 -10.15 2.93 5.63
C SER A 51 -9.09 1.94 5.17
N VAL A 52 -8.95 1.73 3.87
CA VAL A 52 -7.92 0.84 3.30
C VAL A 52 -6.52 1.36 3.62
N THR A 53 -6.30 2.67 3.49
CA THR A 53 -5.02 3.30 3.79
C THR A 53 -4.62 3.08 5.25
N HIS A 54 -5.57 3.23 6.17
CA HIS A 54 -5.34 2.98 7.59
C HIS A 54 -5.00 1.51 7.84
N ALA A 55 -5.70 0.59 7.20
CA ALA A 55 -5.44 -0.84 7.32
C ALA A 55 -4.03 -1.20 6.82
N ILE A 56 -3.64 -0.69 5.67
CA ILE A 56 -2.30 -0.91 5.10
C ILE A 56 -1.22 -0.37 6.03
N SER A 57 -1.40 0.85 6.53
CA SER A 57 -0.45 1.47 7.44
C SER A 57 -0.29 0.66 8.74
N SER A 58 -1.40 0.14 9.26
CA SER A 58 -1.38 -0.69 10.47
C SER A 58 -0.61 -1.99 10.26
N VAL A 59 -0.83 -2.65 9.12
CA VAL A 59 -0.13 -3.90 8.78
C VAL A 59 1.37 -3.65 8.62
N ILE A 60 1.74 -2.61 7.90
CA ILE A 60 3.15 -2.25 7.69
C ILE A 60 3.84 -1.95 9.02
N ARG A 61 3.20 -1.14 9.84
CA ARG A 61 3.74 -0.77 11.16
C ARG A 61 3.99 -2.02 12.02
N ARG A 62 3.04 -2.94 12.03
CA ARG A 62 3.15 -4.18 12.80
C ARG A 62 4.30 -5.05 12.28
N ARG A 63 4.44 -5.19 10.96
CA ARG A 63 5.51 -5.98 10.35
C ARG A 63 6.89 -5.40 10.64
N ILE A 64 7.02 -4.08 10.58
CA ILE A 64 8.28 -3.40 10.90
C ILE A 64 8.62 -3.62 12.37
N SER A 65 7.65 -3.50 13.28
CA SER A 65 7.83 -3.72 14.71
C SER A 65 8.25 -5.14 15.01
N ASP A 66 7.57 -6.13 14.43
CA ASP A 66 7.90 -7.55 14.61
C ASP A 66 9.32 -7.86 14.09
N ARG A 67 9.67 -7.29 12.95
CA ARG A 67 11.00 -7.46 12.35
C ARG A 67 12.10 -6.86 13.24
N SER A 68 11.87 -5.69 13.79
CA SER A 68 12.80 -5.03 14.70
C SER A 68 12.99 -5.85 15.98
N GLN A 69 11.90 -6.39 16.52
CA GLN A 69 11.95 -7.24 17.70
C GLN A 69 12.73 -8.53 17.42
N ALA A 70 12.50 -9.17 16.29
CA ALA A 70 13.23 -10.37 15.90
C ALA A 70 14.73 -10.09 15.76
N GLN A 71 15.10 -8.95 15.20
CA GLN A 71 16.50 -8.53 15.08
C GLN A 71 17.15 -8.30 16.45
N ARG A 72 16.43 -7.69 17.39
CA ARG A 72 16.92 -7.49 18.75
C ARG A 72 17.15 -8.82 19.47
N LEU A 73 16.22 -9.75 19.33
CA LEU A 73 16.34 -11.08 19.93
C LEU A 73 17.55 -11.83 19.37
N ARG A 74 17.80 -11.74 18.07
CA ARG A 74 18.99 -12.34 17.45
C ARG A 74 20.28 -11.71 17.96
N ALA A 75 20.32 -10.41 18.06
CA ALA A 75 21.49 -9.69 18.56
C ALA A 75 21.80 -10.08 20.01
N THR A 76 20.77 -10.21 20.85
CA THR A 76 20.92 -10.65 22.23
C THR A 76 21.43 -12.08 22.31
N ALA A 77 20.89 -12.98 21.51
CA ALA A 77 21.32 -14.38 21.48
C ALA A 77 22.78 -14.53 21.01
N MET A 78 23.19 -13.68 20.06
CA MET A 78 24.58 -13.72 19.54
C MET A 78 25.59 -13.05 20.45
N ALA A 79 25.14 -12.21 21.37
CA ALA A 79 26.02 -11.53 22.32
C ALA A 79 26.46 -12.44 23.50
N ASP A 80 25.73 -13.52 23.75
CA ASP A 80 26.03 -14.50 24.77
C ASP A 80 26.87 -15.64 24.21
#